data_d11b23b0d35f55bc59746773b261ea81
#
_entry.id   d11b23b0d35f55bc59746773b261ea81
#
_cell.length_a   1.000
_cell.length_b   1.000
_cell.length_c   1.000
_cell.angle_alpha   90.00
_cell.angle_beta   90.00
_cell.angle_gamma   90.00
#
_symmetry.space_group_name_H-M   'P 1'
#
loop_
_entity.id
_entity.type
_entity.pdbx_description
1 polymer ?
#
loop_
_entity_poly.entity_id
_entity_poly.type
_entity_poly.pdbx_seq_one_letter_code
_entity_poly.pdbx_strand_id
1 'polypeptide(L)'
;MIRIVSRFLVPAAMVALSVVSLPAQESGNAEAGKDIFLKYTCYGCHGFSGQNGPGARLVPMRMTPAGFMNYVRSPRTRQMPSYSTKVLSDVQLGDVYAYIKTLPASRSAKDIPELNQFKEQ
;
A
#
# COMPACT_ATOMS: atom_id res chain seq x y z
N MET A 1 -3.07 8.81 80.31
CA MET A 1 -3.66 8.00 79.23
C MET A 1 -3.38 8.74 77.91
N ILE A 2 -2.36 8.27 77.16
CA ILE A 2 -1.96 8.92 75.87
C ILE A 2 -2.45 7.99 74.78
N ARG A 3 -3.41 8.47 73.95
CA ARG A 3 -3.88 7.73 72.74
C ARG A 3 -3.00 8.10 71.58
N ILE A 4 -2.18 7.11 71.13
CA ILE A 4 -1.39 7.23 69.89
C ILE A 4 -2.31 6.88 68.74
N VAL A 5 -2.63 7.89 67.91
CA VAL A 5 -3.36 7.69 66.65
C VAL A 5 -2.34 7.41 65.57
N SER A 6 -2.22 6.11 65.19
CA SER A 6 -1.37 5.71 64.08
C SER A 6 -2.04 6.09 62.77
N ARG A 7 -1.43 7.05 62.03
CA ARG A 7 -1.84 7.40 60.66
C ARG A 7 -1.16 6.47 59.68
N PHE A 8 -1.93 5.57 59.09
CA PHE A 8 -1.48 4.78 57.94
C PHE A 8 -1.45 5.64 56.70
N LEU A 9 -0.24 5.99 56.25
CA LEU A 9 -0.01 6.58 54.90
C LEU A 9 -0.10 5.46 53.86
N VAL A 10 -1.15 5.51 53.05
CA VAL A 10 -1.28 4.66 51.86
C VAL A 10 -0.53 5.37 50.72
N PRO A 11 0.52 4.74 50.14
CA PRO A 11 1.16 5.35 48.95
C PRO A 11 0.25 5.12 47.73
N ALA A 12 -0.21 6.22 47.12
CA ALA A 12 -0.89 6.22 45.85
C ALA A 12 0.12 5.84 44.75
N ALA A 13 0.08 4.59 44.29
CA ALA A 13 0.85 4.15 43.12
C ALA A 13 0.21 4.78 41.87
N MET A 14 0.86 5.78 41.29
CA MET A 14 0.53 6.30 39.97
C MET A 14 0.98 5.28 38.91
N VAL A 15 0.02 4.57 38.35
CA VAL A 15 0.23 3.74 37.15
C VAL A 15 0.29 4.68 35.95
N ALA A 16 1.50 4.96 35.47
CA ALA A 16 1.69 5.67 34.21
C ALA A 16 1.29 4.74 33.05
N LEU A 17 0.13 4.98 32.44
CA LEU A 17 -0.24 4.33 31.19
C LEU A 17 0.65 4.91 30.08
N SER A 18 1.66 4.16 29.67
CA SER A 18 2.44 4.47 28.49
C SER A 18 1.57 4.18 27.26
N VAL A 19 1.07 5.24 26.61
CA VAL A 19 0.39 5.13 25.33
C VAL A 19 1.44 4.82 24.28
N VAL A 20 1.54 3.55 23.87
CA VAL A 20 2.34 3.13 22.73
C VAL A 20 1.61 3.61 21.48
N SER A 21 2.04 4.76 20.93
CA SER A 21 1.59 5.21 19.62
C SER A 21 2.16 4.24 18.57
N LEU A 22 1.33 3.34 18.07
CA LEU A 22 1.66 2.60 16.84
C LEU A 22 1.82 3.64 15.72
N PRO A 23 2.92 3.58 14.94
CA PRO A 23 3.03 4.41 13.75
C PRO A 23 1.85 4.03 12.84
N ALA A 24 0.92 4.96 12.65
CA ALA A 24 -0.06 4.86 11.58
C ALA A 24 0.74 4.70 10.29
N GLN A 25 0.58 3.58 9.61
CA GLN A 25 1.10 3.38 8.28
C GLN A 25 0.43 4.45 7.43
N GLU A 26 1.16 5.52 7.11
CA GLU A 26 0.63 6.60 6.29
C GLU A 26 0.11 5.96 5.00
N SER A 27 -1.19 6.10 4.78
CA SER A 27 -1.77 5.72 3.51
C SER A 27 -1.11 6.60 2.45
N GLY A 28 -0.33 6.01 1.53
CA GLY A 28 0.40 6.77 0.51
C GLY A 28 -0.51 7.74 -0.24
N ASN A 29 0.06 8.82 -0.74
CA ASN A 29 -0.64 9.83 -1.53
C ASN A 29 -0.83 9.33 -2.96
N ALA A 30 -2.07 9.01 -3.34
CA ALA A 30 -2.39 8.46 -4.67
C ALA A 30 -2.12 9.46 -5.81
N GLU A 31 -2.27 10.75 -5.58
CA GLU A 31 -2.00 11.78 -6.60
C GLU A 31 -0.49 11.88 -6.87
N ALA A 32 0.32 11.98 -5.82
CA ALA A 32 1.77 11.93 -5.95
C ALA A 32 2.22 10.59 -6.59
N GLY A 33 1.58 9.49 -6.23
CA GLY A 33 1.83 8.18 -6.82
C GLY A 33 1.54 8.11 -8.31
N LYS A 34 0.49 8.79 -8.79
CA LYS A 34 0.19 8.95 -10.21
C LYS A 34 1.32 9.66 -10.95
N ASP A 35 1.80 10.77 -10.40
CA ASP A 35 2.88 11.54 -11.01
C ASP A 35 4.17 10.72 -11.11
N ILE A 36 4.48 9.96 -10.06
CA ILE A 36 5.62 9.06 -10.04
C ILE A 36 5.45 7.94 -11.08
N PHE A 37 4.28 7.31 -11.16
CA PHE A 37 3.95 6.26 -12.12
C PHE A 37 4.13 6.73 -13.57
N LEU A 38 3.76 7.97 -13.86
CA LEU A 38 3.96 8.61 -15.17
C LEU A 38 5.43 8.98 -15.39
N LYS A 39 6.06 9.63 -14.42
CA LYS A 39 7.45 10.08 -14.49
C LYS A 39 8.44 8.94 -14.75
N TYR A 40 8.25 7.84 -14.09
CA TYR A 40 9.12 6.64 -14.24
C TYR A 40 8.64 5.68 -15.34
N THR A 41 7.69 6.11 -16.14
CA THR A 41 7.15 5.36 -17.30
C THR A 41 6.64 3.97 -16.99
N CYS A 42 6.16 3.74 -15.77
CA CYS A 42 5.60 2.46 -15.34
C CYS A 42 4.47 2.01 -16.28
N TYR A 43 3.69 2.97 -16.79
CA TYR A 43 2.61 2.74 -17.76
C TYR A 43 3.10 2.12 -19.07
N GLY A 44 4.35 2.32 -19.47
CA GLY A 44 4.90 1.74 -20.71
C GLY A 44 4.85 0.22 -20.74
N CYS A 45 5.01 -0.41 -19.59
CA CYS A 45 4.87 -1.87 -19.44
C CYS A 45 3.55 -2.28 -18.81
N HIS A 46 2.99 -1.50 -17.89
CA HIS A 46 1.79 -1.89 -17.14
C HIS A 46 0.49 -1.27 -17.69
N GLY A 47 0.59 -0.38 -18.68
CA GLY A 47 -0.55 0.40 -19.20
C GLY A 47 -1.00 1.49 -18.23
N PHE A 48 -1.68 2.51 -18.75
CA PHE A 48 -2.21 3.62 -17.94
C PHE A 48 -3.24 3.17 -16.90
N SER A 49 -3.96 2.10 -17.19
CA SER A 49 -4.94 1.49 -16.28
C SER A 49 -4.32 0.42 -15.36
N GLY A 50 -3.00 0.17 -15.46
CA GLY A 50 -2.33 -0.91 -14.74
C GLY A 50 -2.70 -2.32 -15.23
N GLN A 51 -3.29 -2.47 -16.43
CA GLN A 51 -3.86 -3.74 -16.90
C GLN A 51 -3.55 -4.07 -18.37
N ASN A 52 -3.23 -3.09 -19.18
CA ASN A 52 -3.28 -3.22 -20.66
C ASN A 52 -1.90 -3.18 -21.34
N GLY A 53 -0.81 -3.33 -20.58
CA GLY A 53 0.53 -3.37 -21.13
C GLY A 53 1.11 -4.77 -21.23
N PRO A 54 2.32 -4.92 -21.78
CA PRO A 54 3.02 -6.21 -21.86
C PRO A 54 3.50 -6.74 -20.51
N GLY A 55 3.56 -5.88 -19.49
CA GLY A 55 3.94 -6.25 -18.12
C GLY A 55 2.80 -6.91 -17.35
N ALA A 56 3.12 -7.40 -16.17
CA ALA A 56 2.12 -8.01 -15.30
C ALA A 56 0.99 -7.03 -14.95
N ARG A 57 -0.24 -7.53 -14.86
CA ARG A 57 -1.39 -6.74 -14.42
C ARG A 57 -1.20 -6.33 -12.96
N LEU A 58 -1.38 -5.05 -12.70
CA LEU A 58 -1.29 -4.46 -11.36
C LEU A 58 -2.66 -4.39 -10.66
N VAL A 59 -3.75 -4.42 -11.44
CA VAL A 59 -5.12 -4.25 -10.94
C VAL A 59 -5.93 -5.54 -11.16
N PRO A 60 -6.59 -6.07 -10.14
CA PRO A 60 -6.58 -5.62 -8.75
C PRO A 60 -5.23 -5.88 -8.07
N MET A 61 -4.77 -4.93 -7.24
CA MET A 61 -3.53 -5.10 -6.49
C MET A 61 -3.70 -6.17 -5.42
N ARG A 62 -2.94 -7.27 -5.56
CA ARG A 62 -3.00 -8.45 -4.68
C ARG A 62 -1.85 -8.52 -3.68
N MET A 63 -0.84 -7.71 -3.86
CA MET A 63 0.30 -7.65 -2.95
C MET A 63 -0.03 -6.76 -1.75
N THR A 64 0.60 -7.05 -0.61
CA THR A 64 0.69 -6.09 0.50
C THR A 64 1.60 -4.93 0.11
N PRO A 65 1.54 -3.76 0.79
CA PRO A 65 2.46 -2.65 0.53
C PRO A 65 3.93 -3.08 0.59
N ALA A 66 4.30 -3.82 1.63
CA ALA A 66 5.67 -4.33 1.80
C ALA A 66 6.07 -5.31 0.69
N GLY A 67 5.16 -6.21 0.29
CA GLY A 67 5.39 -7.15 -0.81
C GLY A 67 5.61 -6.44 -2.15
N PHE A 68 4.82 -5.39 -2.41
CA PHE A 68 4.97 -4.55 -3.59
C PHE A 68 6.32 -3.83 -3.61
N MET A 69 6.70 -3.17 -2.50
CA MET A 69 7.99 -2.48 -2.40
C MET A 69 9.15 -3.45 -2.62
N ASN A 70 9.14 -4.61 -1.94
CA ASN A 70 10.19 -5.62 -2.09
C ASN A 70 10.29 -6.11 -3.54
N TYR A 71 9.15 -6.31 -4.23
CA TYR A 71 9.17 -6.73 -5.61
C TYR A 71 9.75 -5.66 -6.53
N VAL A 72 9.39 -4.39 -6.37
CA VAL A 72 9.95 -3.27 -7.16
C VAL A 72 11.45 -3.10 -6.92
N ARG A 73 11.92 -3.36 -5.70
CA ARG A 73 13.36 -3.36 -5.36
C ARG A 73 14.13 -4.50 -6.02
N SER A 74 13.53 -5.68 -6.07
CA SER A 74 14.16 -6.89 -6.57
C SER A 74 13.16 -7.73 -7.40
N PRO A 75 12.86 -7.30 -8.65
CA PRO A 75 11.95 -8.02 -9.52
C PRO A 75 12.49 -9.41 -9.86
N ARG A 76 11.61 -10.39 -9.93
CA ARG A 76 11.98 -11.77 -10.30
C ARG A 76 12.21 -11.96 -11.80
N THR A 77 11.81 -10.98 -12.60
CA THR A 77 11.94 -11.01 -14.07
C THR A 77 12.98 -9.98 -14.50
N ARG A 78 13.70 -10.29 -15.59
CA ARG A 78 14.69 -9.37 -16.18
C ARG A 78 14.04 -8.23 -16.97
N GLN A 79 12.74 -8.32 -17.25
CA GLN A 79 12.00 -7.32 -18.04
C GLN A 79 11.61 -6.09 -17.23
N MET A 80 11.37 -6.27 -15.94
CA MET A 80 11.10 -5.14 -15.04
C MET A 80 12.41 -4.65 -14.44
N PRO A 81 12.75 -3.34 -14.59
CA PRO A 81 13.93 -2.78 -13.94
C PRO A 81 13.78 -2.75 -12.43
N SER A 82 14.88 -2.90 -11.70
CA SER A 82 14.92 -2.71 -10.26
C SER A 82 15.08 -1.24 -9.92
N TYR A 83 14.33 -0.75 -8.95
CA TYR A 83 14.41 0.63 -8.46
C TYR A 83 14.99 0.66 -7.05
N SER A 84 16.22 1.15 -6.91
CA SER A 84 16.85 1.30 -5.59
C SER A 84 16.21 2.44 -4.78
N THR A 85 16.47 2.48 -3.48
CA THR A 85 16.01 3.58 -2.59
C THR A 85 16.57 4.95 -2.98
N LYS A 86 17.69 4.98 -3.71
CA LYS A 86 18.26 6.21 -4.26
C LYS A 86 17.45 6.77 -5.44
N VAL A 87 16.74 5.91 -6.16
CA VAL A 87 15.94 6.29 -7.33
C VAL A 87 14.50 6.57 -6.91
N LEU A 88 13.88 5.68 -6.15
CA LEU A 88 12.54 5.81 -5.58
C LEU A 88 12.59 5.50 -4.09
N SER A 89 12.24 6.45 -3.23
CA SER A 89 12.15 6.21 -1.79
C SER A 89 11.01 5.25 -1.44
N ASP A 90 10.98 4.74 -0.21
CA ASP A 90 9.89 3.87 0.24
C ASP A 90 8.56 4.64 0.35
N VAL A 91 8.61 5.93 0.72
CA VAL A 91 7.44 6.82 0.70
C VAL A 91 6.88 6.92 -0.72
N GLN A 92 7.72 7.20 -1.71
CA GLN A 92 7.32 7.29 -3.11
C GLN A 92 6.73 5.98 -3.65
N LEU A 93 7.27 4.83 -3.26
CA LEU A 93 6.67 3.53 -3.62
C LEU A 93 5.35 3.29 -2.90
N GLY A 94 5.21 3.77 -1.68
CA GLY A 94 3.93 3.78 -0.96
C GLY A 94 2.87 4.59 -1.68
N ASP A 95 3.25 5.75 -2.22
CA ASP A 95 2.38 6.61 -3.03
C ASP A 95 1.95 5.91 -4.32
N VAL A 96 2.90 5.29 -5.05
CA VAL A 96 2.60 4.51 -6.26
C VAL A 96 1.66 3.35 -5.94
N TYR A 97 1.88 2.65 -4.84
CA TYR A 97 0.98 1.58 -4.39
C TYR A 97 -0.44 2.11 -4.14
N ALA A 98 -0.55 3.25 -3.44
CA ALA A 98 -1.83 3.91 -3.19
C ALA A 98 -2.53 4.28 -4.50
N TYR A 99 -1.80 4.85 -5.47
CA TYR A 99 -2.34 5.17 -6.79
C TYR A 99 -2.89 3.93 -7.50
N ILE A 100 -2.10 2.86 -7.59
CA ILE A 100 -2.54 1.62 -8.26
C ILE A 100 -3.84 1.09 -7.64
N LYS A 101 -4.00 1.23 -6.34
CA LYS A 101 -5.22 0.82 -5.63
C LYS A 101 -6.45 1.66 -5.98
N THR A 102 -6.28 2.87 -6.50
CA THR A 102 -7.41 3.70 -6.98
C THR A 102 -7.85 3.33 -8.39
N LEU A 103 -7.03 2.60 -9.14
CA LEU A 103 -7.35 2.25 -10.53
C LEU A 103 -8.50 1.24 -10.58
N PRO A 104 -9.51 1.49 -11.43
CA PRO A 104 -10.67 0.61 -11.54
C PRO A 104 -10.27 -0.73 -12.17
N ALA A 105 -10.79 -1.81 -11.64
CA ALA A 105 -10.66 -3.11 -12.27
C ALA A 105 -11.47 -3.17 -13.58
N SER A 106 -10.95 -3.88 -14.59
CA SER A 106 -11.71 -4.16 -15.82
C SER A 106 -12.97 -4.93 -15.48
N ARG A 107 -14.04 -4.63 -16.21
CA ARG A 107 -15.27 -5.42 -16.13
C ARG A 107 -14.98 -6.88 -16.47
N SER A 108 -15.68 -7.79 -15.83
CA SER A 108 -15.64 -9.20 -16.21
C SER A 108 -16.24 -9.38 -17.60
N ALA A 109 -15.70 -10.30 -18.39
CA ALA A 109 -16.25 -10.59 -19.73
C ALA A 109 -17.76 -10.90 -19.71
N LYS A 110 -18.24 -11.56 -18.66
CA LYS A 110 -19.69 -11.83 -18.46
C LYS A 110 -20.55 -10.59 -18.30
N ASP A 111 -19.93 -9.49 -17.84
CA ASP A 111 -20.60 -8.20 -17.57
C ASP A 111 -20.51 -7.25 -18.79
N ILE A 112 -20.02 -7.74 -19.93
CA ILE A 112 -19.91 -7.02 -21.19
C ILE A 112 -20.89 -7.68 -22.18
N PRO A 113 -22.09 -7.08 -22.41
CA PRO A 113 -23.12 -7.69 -23.23
C PRO A 113 -22.64 -8.04 -24.65
N GLU A 114 -21.79 -7.21 -25.23
CA GLU A 114 -21.25 -7.38 -26.56
C GLU A 114 -20.39 -8.65 -26.71
N LEU A 115 -19.82 -9.14 -25.61
CA LEU A 115 -19.04 -10.38 -25.61
C LEU A 115 -19.92 -11.63 -25.47
N ASN A 116 -21.16 -11.49 -25.03
CA ASN A 116 -22.04 -12.65 -24.84
C ASN A 116 -22.45 -13.28 -26.17
N GLN A 117 -22.51 -12.50 -27.25
CA GLN A 117 -22.81 -12.99 -28.61
C GLN A 117 -21.80 -14.01 -29.15
N PHE A 118 -20.58 -14.07 -28.59
CA PHE A 118 -19.54 -15.01 -29.01
C PHE A 118 -19.55 -16.33 -28.22
N LYS A 119 -20.43 -16.48 -27.24
CA LYS A 119 -20.52 -17.71 -26.43
C LYS A 119 -21.40 -18.79 -27.07
N GLU A 120 -22.18 -18.43 -28.07
CA GLU A 120 -23.16 -19.31 -28.73
C GLU A 120 -22.63 -19.92 -30.05
N GLN A 121 -21.34 -19.78 -30.34
CA GLN A 121 -20.65 -20.41 -31.47
C GLN A 121 -19.74 -21.53 -31.00
#